data_4e7a0a72ec188f29cb8489ca38044f57
#
_entry.id   4e7a0a72ec188f29cb8489ca38044f57
#
_cell.length_a   1.000
_cell.length_b   1.000
_cell.length_c   1.000
_cell.angle_alpha   90.00
_cell.angle_beta   90.00
_cell.angle_gamma   90.00
#
_symmetry.space_group_name_H-M   'P 1'
#
loop_
_entity.id
_entity.type
_entity.pdbx_description
1 polymer ?
#
loop_
_entity_poly.entity_id
_entity_poly.type
_entity_poly.pdbx_seq_one_letter_code
_entity_poly.pdbx_strand_id
1 'polypeptide(L)'
;MKKLDYQYLGEFIKLYSFKGEIILYSEIESDIVEQLDSIFVNFNESQVPFKIVKLKSHKKNIYRSKLENIESEDDAKKFINKSVYIEKIENLIDGDNLDNFKIYDKDKYVGVVISTYKKTGQTLIEVKMSEKTILIPFVDELIKEISYEEQKIQMILPEGLLDI
;
A
#
# COMPACT_ATOMS: atom_id res chain seq x y z
N MET A 1 24.22 3.02 -0.20
CA MET A 1 23.15 2.36 0.56
C MET A 1 21.82 3.06 0.31
N LYS A 2 20.82 2.29 -0.08
CA LYS A 2 19.45 2.79 -0.20
C LYS A 2 18.91 3.02 1.20
N LYS A 3 18.54 4.25 1.54
CA LYS A 3 17.87 4.56 2.80
C LYS A 3 16.47 3.96 2.75
N LEU A 4 16.16 3.07 3.68
CA LEU A 4 14.82 2.50 3.81
C LEU A 4 13.89 3.58 4.37
N ASP A 5 12.85 3.90 3.61
CA ASP A 5 11.75 4.72 4.09
C ASP A 5 10.67 3.80 4.67
N TYR A 6 10.18 4.15 5.85
CA TYR A 6 9.15 3.40 6.53
C TYR A 6 7.83 4.14 6.52
N GLN A 7 6.75 3.39 6.29
CA GLN A 7 5.39 3.89 6.40
C GLN A 7 4.73 3.27 7.61
N TYR A 8 4.04 4.09 8.41
CA TYR A 8 3.28 3.62 9.56
C TYR A 8 2.16 2.68 9.11
N LEU A 9 2.12 1.48 9.66
CA LEU A 9 1.08 0.49 9.39
C LEU A 9 0.00 0.50 10.46
N GLY A 10 0.40 0.49 11.72
CA GLY A 10 -0.53 0.40 12.83
C GLY A 10 0.17 0.11 14.15
N GLU A 11 -0.56 -0.53 15.05
CA GLU A 11 -0.09 -0.82 16.40
C GLU A 11 -0.56 -2.22 16.84
N PHE A 12 0.32 -2.95 17.53
CA PHE A 12 -0.08 -4.16 18.24
C PHE A 12 -0.80 -3.77 19.54
N ILE A 13 -2.05 -4.17 19.66
CA ILE A 13 -2.91 -3.70 20.76
C ILE A 13 -3.15 -4.71 21.87
N LYS A 14 -3.13 -6.00 21.57
CA LYS A 14 -3.33 -7.05 22.58
C LYS A 14 -2.90 -8.43 22.08
N LEU A 15 -2.70 -9.35 23.03
CA LEU A 15 -2.50 -10.76 22.73
C LEU A 15 -3.80 -11.40 22.25
N TYR A 16 -3.69 -12.39 21.37
CA TYR A 16 -4.84 -13.13 20.87
C TYR A 16 -4.85 -14.59 21.31
N SER A 17 -3.71 -15.26 21.34
CA SER A 17 -3.63 -16.67 21.72
C SER A 17 -2.35 -17.01 22.50
N PHE A 18 -2.37 -18.17 23.15
CA PHE A 18 -1.20 -18.71 23.85
C PHE A 18 -0.05 -19.10 22.91
N LYS A 19 -0.33 -19.19 21.59
CA LYS A 19 0.66 -19.54 20.58
C LYS A 19 1.45 -18.33 20.05
N GLY A 20 1.27 -17.16 20.66
CA GLY A 20 1.99 -15.96 20.29
C GLY A 20 1.31 -15.13 19.19
N GLU A 21 0.05 -15.38 18.89
CA GLU A 21 -0.72 -14.52 17.99
C GLU A 21 -1.04 -13.18 18.66
N ILE A 22 -0.94 -12.10 17.88
CA ILE A 22 -1.10 -10.73 18.35
C ILE A 22 -2.12 -10.01 17.47
N ILE A 23 -2.94 -9.17 18.09
CA ILE A 23 -3.88 -8.32 17.37
C ILE A 23 -3.18 -7.04 16.91
N LEU A 24 -3.23 -6.82 15.60
CA LEU A 24 -2.77 -5.60 14.96
C LEU A 24 -3.97 -4.72 14.64
N TYR A 25 -3.91 -3.46 15.06
CA TYR A 25 -4.81 -2.42 14.58
C TYR A 25 -4.16 -1.67 13.42
N SER A 26 -4.88 -1.52 12.30
CA SER A 26 -4.40 -0.76 11.15
C SER A 26 -5.56 -0.11 10.42
N GLU A 27 -5.39 1.15 10.02
CA GLU A 27 -6.35 1.87 9.18
C GLU A 27 -6.07 1.69 7.68
N ILE A 28 -4.98 0.99 7.34
CA ILE A 28 -4.64 0.69 5.95
C ILE A 28 -5.60 -0.37 5.40
N GLU A 29 -5.92 -0.29 4.12
CA GLU A 29 -6.85 -1.20 3.47
C GLU A 29 -6.43 -2.66 3.61
N SER A 30 -7.40 -3.54 3.88
CA SER A 30 -7.15 -4.96 4.13
C SER A 30 -6.44 -5.67 2.98
N ASP A 31 -6.73 -5.28 1.75
CA ASP A 31 -6.10 -5.87 0.57
C ASP A 31 -4.57 -5.67 0.57
N ILE A 32 -4.13 -4.55 1.11
CA ILE A 32 -2.70 -4.24 1.25
C ILE A 32 -2.12 -4.99 2.44
N VAL A 33 -2.80 -4.93 3.60
CA VAL A 33 -2.32 -5.54 4.84
C VAL A 33 -2.17 -7.06 4.70
N GLU A 34 -3.13 -7.74 4.10
CA GLU A 34 -3.13 -9.20 3.97
C GLU A 34 -2.07 -9.73 2.98
N GLN A 35 -1.49 -8.88 2.15
CA GLN A 35 -0.43 -9.26 1.20
C GLN A 35 0.98 -9.05 1.74
N LEU A 36 1.14 -8.53 2.94
CA LEU A 36 2.44 -8.25 3.53
C LEU A 36 3.16 -9.53 3.94
N ASP A 37 4.43 -9.63 3.58
CA ASP A 37 5.31 -10.76 3.96
C ASP A 37 6.14 -10.45 5.21
N SER A 38 6.40 -9.18 5.47
CA SER A 38 7.21 -8.73 6.60
C SER A 38 6.75 -7.37 7.10
N ILE A 39 7.06 -7.11 8.36
CA ILE A 39 6.78 -5.83 9.02
C ILE A 39 8.02 -5.40 9.80
N PHE A 40 8.04 -4.15 10.19
CA PHE A 40 9.04 -3.58 11.09
C PHE A 40 8.35 -3.12 12.37
N VAL A 41 8.89 -3.51 13.50
CA VAL A 41 8.36 -3.12 14.81
C VAL A 41 9.36 -2.19 15.48
N ASN A 42 8.86 -1.10 16.05
CA ASN A 42 9.71 -0.14 16.72
C ASN A 42 10.08 -0.62 18.12
N PHE A 43 11.36 -0.91 18.33
CA PHE A 43 11.95 -1.18 19.64
C PHE A 43 13.05 -0.15 19.89
N ASN A 44 12.89 0.68 20.92
CA ASN A 44 13.89 1.68 21.32
C ASN A 44 14.38 2.55 20.15
N GLU A 45 13.43 3.10 19.40
CA GLU A 45 13.69 3.97 18.24
C GLU A 45 14.33 3.24 17.03
N SER A 46 14.45 1.92 17.10
CA SER A 46 14.96 1.10 16.00
C SER A 46 13.83 0.30 15.35
N GLN A 47 13.83 0.25 14.03
CA GLN A 47 12.90 -0.55 13.26
C GLN A 47 13.46 -1.96 13.08
N VAL A 48 12.87 -2.92 13.77
CA VAL A 48 13.32 -4.32 13.76
C VAL A 48 12.42 -5.13 12.83
N PRO A 49 12.98 -5.83 11.82
CA PRO A 49 12.19 -6.60 10.88
C PRO A 49 11.69 -7.92 11.47
N PHE A 50 10.45 -8.27 11.13
CA PHE A 50 9.85 -9.56 11.47
C PHE A 50 9.12 -10.12 10.26
N LYS A 51 9.31 -11.41 10.01
CA LYS A 51 8.60 -12.12 8.96
C LYS A 51 7.21 -12.51 9.44
N ILE A 52 6.22 -12.34 8.58
CA ILE A 52 4.82 -12.69 8.87
C ILE A 52 4.58 -14.13 8.47
N VAL A 53 4.07 -14.94 9.41
CA VAL A 53 3.59 -16.29 9.14
C VAL A 53 2.13 -16.26 8.73
N LYS A 54 1.34 -15.41 9.40
CA LYS A 54 -0.10 -15.27 9.14
C LYS A 54 -0.54 -13.85 9.48
N LEU A 55 -1.33 -13.26 8.61
CA LEU A 55 -1.94 -11.95 8.82
C LEU A 55 -3.29 -11.93 8.14
N LYS A 56 -4.36 -11.98 8.93
CA LYS A 56 -5.74 -12.06 8.42
C LYS A 56 -6.66 -11.07 9.12
N SER A 57 -7.57 -10.50 8.36
CA SER A 57 -8.64 -9.67 8.87
C SER A 57 -9.51 -10.44 9.85
N HIS A 58 -9.76 -9.85 11.01
CA HIS A 58 -10.64 -10.37 12.05
C HIS A 58 -11.92 -9.55 12.15
N LYS A 59 -11.78 -8.23 12.14
CA LYS A 59 -12.85 -7.23 12.10
C LYS A 59 -12.34 -6.02 11.32
N LYS A 60 -13.18 -5.02 11.10
CA LYS A 60 -12.73 -3.76 10.49
C LYS A 60 -11.54 -3.20 11.27
N ASN A 61 -10.43 -2.95 10.56
CA ASN A 61 -9.18 -2.41 11.09
C ASN A 61 -8.47 -3.31 12.12
N ILE A 62 -8.94 -4.54 12.33
CA ILE A 62 -8.39 -5.48 13.30
C ILE A 62 -7.91 -6.75 12.59
N TYR A 63 -6.66 -7.11 12.82
CA TYR A 63 -6.01 -8.25 12.17
C TYR A 63 -5.43 -9.21 13.19
N ARG A 64 -5.57 -10.51 12.94
CA ARG A 64 -4.83 -11.55 13.66
C ARG A 64 -3.49 -11.73 12.99
N SER A 65 -2.43 -11.55 13.75
CA SER A 65 -1.07 -11.71 13.23
C SER A 65 -0.31 -12.82 13.96
N LYS A 66 0.52 -13.54 13.21
CA LYS A 66 1.50 -14.48 13.72
C LYS A 66 2.83 -14.15 13.08
N LEU A 67 3.84 -13.90 13.91
CA LEU A 67 5.21 -13.61 13.46
C LEU A 67 6.09 -14.84 13.60
N GLU A 68 7.07 -14.97 12.72
CA GLU A 68 8.05 -16.05 12.77
C GLU A 68 8.86 -15.99 14.09
N ASN A 69 9.07 -17.14 14.70
CA ASN A 69 9.78 -17.31 15.96
C ASN A 69 9.10 -16.73 17.22
N ILE A 70 7.86 -16.28 17.11
CA ILE A 70 7.06 -15.85 18.25
C ILE A 70 6.03 -16.94 18.53
N GLU A 71 6.38 -17.87 19.45
CA GLU A 71 5.65 -19.12 19.64
C GLU A 71 4.86 -19.18 20.95
N SER A 72 5.03 -18.19 21.83
CA SER A 72 4.40 -18.16 23.14
C SER A 72 3.82 -16.79 23.46
N GLU A 73 2.92 -16.77 24.46
CA GLU A 73 2.37 -15.53 24.99
C GLU A 73 3.48 -14.62 25.57
N ASP A 74 4.46 -15.21 26.27
CA ASP A 74 5.58 -14.46 26.83
C ASP A 74 6.43 -13.79 25.73
N ASP A 75 6.68 -14.48 24.63
CA ASP A 75 7.40 -13.90 23.48
C ASP A 75 6.60 -12.75 22.85
N ALA A 76 5.28 -12.87 22.80
CA ALA A 76 4.40 -11.89 22.18
C ALA A 76 4.17 -10.65 23.04
N LYS A 77 4.27 -10.76 24.37
CA LYS A 77 4.02 -9.63 25.31
C LYS A 77 4.85 -8.39 25.02
N LYS A 78 6.09 -8.55 24.58
CA LYS A 78 6.99 -7.43 24.28
C LYS A 78 6.56 -6.59 23.08
N PHE A 79 5.65 -7.11 22.24
CA PHE A 79 5.13 -6.41 21.06
C PHE A 79 3.94 -5.51 21.38
N ILE A 80 3.28 -5.71 22.52
CA ILE A 80 2.08 -4.95 22.88
C ILE A 80 2.40 -3.47 23.02
N ASN A 81 1.54 -2.62 22.47
CA ASN A 81 1.69 -1.16 22.39
C ASN A 81 2.87 -0.69 21.54
N LYS A 82 3.44 -1.57 20.72
CA LYS A 82 4.50 -1.19 19.79
C LYS A 82 3.93 -0.76 18.46
N SER A 83 4.48 0.32 17.92
CA SER A 83 4.16 0.80 16.58
C SER A 83 4.76 -0.10 15.52
N VAL A 84 3.98 -0.34 14.48
CA VAL A 84 4.34 -1.24 13.37
C VAL A 84 4.45 -0.44 12.09
N TYR A 85 5.48 -0.72 11.32
CA TYR A 85 5.79 -0.05 10.07
C TYR A 85 5.98 -1.07 8.97
N ILE A 86 5.80 -0.62 7.75
CA ILE A 86 6.18 -1.36 6.55
C ILE A 86 7.23 -0.56 5.79
N GLU A 87 8.03 -1.23 4.99
CA GLU A 87 8.87 -0.54 4.03
C GLU A 87 7.94 0.23 3.08
N LYS A 88 8.22 1.52 2.89
CA LYS A 88 7.46 2.33 1.95
C LYS A 88 7.68 1.78 0.55
N ILE A 89 6.71 1.06 0.06
CA ILE A 89 6.72 0.56 -1.31
C ILE A 89 6.35 1.76 -2.19
N GLU A 90 7.29 2.22 -3.00
CA GLU A 90 7.09 3.33 -3.95
C GLU A 90 5.88 3.09 -4.89
N ASN A 91 5.38 1.86 -4.94
CA ASN A 91 4.26 1.42 -5.76
C ASN A 91 2.96 1.17 -4.96
N LEU A 92 2.98 1.26 -3.64
CA LEU A 92 1.74 1.43 -2.88
C LEU A 92 1.38 2.90 -2.96
N ILE A 93 0.89 3.25 -4.12
CA ILE A 93 0.35 4.56 -4.37
C ILE A 93 -0.83 4.70 -3.41
N ASP A 94 -0.66 5.51 -2.38
CA ASP A 94 -1.77 6.19 -1.76
C ASP A 94 -2.48 6.88 -2.92
N GLY A 95 -3.56 6.27 -3.40
CA GLY A 95 -4.32 6.81 -4.52
C GLY A 95 -4.86 8.22 -4.28
N ASP A 96 -4.60 8.75 -3.11
CA ASP A 96 -4.97 10.10 -2.70
C ASP A 96 -4.04 11.18 -3.25
N ASN A 97 -2.93 10.81 -3.91
CA ASN A 97 -1.88 11.77 -4.29
C ASN A 97 -1.49 11.76 -5.78
N LEU A 98 -2.36 11.26 -6.65
CA LEU A 98 -2.11 11.32 -8.09
C LEU A 98 -2.74 12.53 -8.78
N ASP A 99 -3.47 13.35 -8.04
CA ASP A 99 -4.07 14.56 -8.57
C ASP A 99 -3.00 15.48 -9.16
N ASN A 100 -3.28 16.01 -10.33
CA ASN A 100 -2.38 16.86 -11.13
C ASN A 100 -1.21 16.13 -11.80
N PHE A 101 -1.10 14.80 -11.68
CA PHE A 101 -0.11 14.05 -12.46
C PHE A 101 -0.47 14.07 -13.95
N LYS A 102 0.55 14.26 -14.77
CA LYS A 102 0.41 14.25 -16.22
C LYS A 102 0.55 12.82 -16.75
N ILE A 103 -0.37 12.41 -17.59
CA ILE A 103 -0.37 11.09 -18.21
C ILE A 103 0.21 11.17 -19.63
N TYR A 104 1.11 10.25 -19.92
CA TYR A 104 1.72 10.06 -21.23
C TYR A 104 1.50 8.62 -21.71
N ASP A 105 1.12 8.46 -22.97
CA ASP A 105 1.03 7.17 -23.63
C ASP A 105 2.15 7.09 -24.67
N LYS A 106 3.13 6.23 -24.44
CA LYS A 106 4.29 6.08 -25.34
C LYS A 106 4.94 7.42 -25.68
N ASP A 107 5.22 8.23 -24.65
CA ASP A 107 5.82 9.58 -24.77
C ASP A 107 4.89 10.67 -25.36
N LYS A 108 3.64 10.34 -25.66
CA LYS A 108 2.65 11.30 -26.13
C LYS A 108 1.78 11.77 -24.94
N TYR A 109 1.70 13.08 -24.75
CA TYR A 109 0.86 13.67 -23.70
C TYR A 109 -0.63 13.33 -23.93
N VAL A 110 -1.27 12.84 -22.87
CA VAL A 110 -2.69 12.46 -22.87
C VAL A 110 -3.55 13.47 -22.14
N GLY A 111 -3.21 13.76 -20.89
CA GLY A 111 -3.99 14.64 -20.04
C GLY A 111 -3.48 14.68 -18.60
N VAL A 112 -4.31 15.19 -17.70
CA VAL A 112 -3.99 15.37 -16.27
C VAL A 112 -4.98 14.60 -15.41
N VAL A 113 -4.49 13.91 -14.40
CA VAL A 113 -5.33 13.22 -13.41
C VAL A 113 -6.08 14.25 -12.57
N ILE A 114 -7.40 14.16 -12.53
CA ILE A 114 -8.26 15.03 -11.73
C ILE A 114 -8.90 14.31 -10.55
N SER A 115 -8.95 12.99 -10.58
CA SER A 115 -9.48 12.19 -9.48
C SER A 115 -9.01 10.74 -9.56
N THR A 116 -9.03 10.06 -8.44
CA THR A 116 -8.69 8.64 -8.34
C THR A 116 -9.84 7.91 -7.64
N TYR A 117 -10.33 6.84 -8.24
CA TYR A 117 -11.40 6.01 -7.69
C TYR A 117 -10.86 4.65 -7.34
N LYS A 118 -10.96 4.29 -6.07
CA LYS A 118 -10.65 2.94 -5.60
C LYS A 118 -11.93 2.14 -5.48
N LYS A 119 -12.02 1.06 -6.25
CA LYS A 119 -13.07 0.05 -6.11
C LYS A 119 -12.42 -1.27 -5.72
N THR A 120 -13.17 -2.14 -5.07
CA THR A 120 -12.69 -3.47 -4.68
C THR A 120 -12.00 -4.17 -5.87
N GLY A 121 -10.68 -4.37 -5.74
CA GLY A 121 -9.86 -5.04 -6.75
C GLY A 121 -9.49 -4.19 -7.96
N GLN A 122 -9.88 -2.91 -8.05
CA GLN A 122 -9.55 -2.08 -9.20
C GLN A 122 -9.43 -0.59 -8.84
N THR A 123 -8.35 0.03 -9.29
CA THR A 123 -8.17 1.48 -9.19
C THR A 123 -8.36 2.09 -10.57
N LEU A 124 -9.14 3.16 -10.64
CA LEU A 124 -9.38 3.94 -11.86
C LEU A 124 -8.89 5.37 -11.64
N ILE A 125 -8.21 5.93 -12.63
CA ILE A 125 -7.87 7.35 -12.63
C ILE A 125 -8.74 8.08 -13.64
N GLU A 126 -9.26 9.22 -13.23
CA GLU A 126 -10.01 10.12 -14.10
C GLU A 126 -9.05 11.13 -14.69
N VAL A 127 -8.92 11.12 -16.00
CA VAL A 127 -7.95 11.95 -16.72
C VAL A 127 -8.68 12.97 -17.60
N LYS A 128 -8.38 14.24 -17.35
CA LYS A 128 -8.92 15.34 -18.15
C LYS A 128 -8.03 15.55 -19.38
N MET A 129 -8.61 15.33 -20.54
CA MET A 129 -8.02 15.65 -21.83
C MET A 129 -8.49 17.05 -22.28
N SER A 130 -8.03 17.52 -23.45
CA SER A 130 -8.39 18.85 -23.96
C SER A 130 -9.91 19.07 -24.14
N GLU A 131 -10.63 18.03 -24.60
CA GLU A 131 -12.06 18.13 -24.93
C GLU A 131 -12.96 17.18 -24.13
N LYS A 132 -12.39 16.22 -23.40
CA LYS A 132 -13.17 15.22 -22.68
C LYS A 132 -12.42 14.70 -21.45
N THR A 133 -13.15 14.00 -20.61
CA THR A 133 -12.61 13.28 -19.45
C THR A 133 -12.82 11.79 -19.66
N ILE A 134 -11.80 10.99 -19.38
CA ILE A 134 -11.86 9.53 -19.48
C ILE A 134 -11.42 8.85 -18.20
N LEU A 135 -11.88 7.62 -17.99
CA LEU A 135 -11.45 6.75 -16.92
C LEU A 135 -10.43 5.75 -17.46
N ILE A 136 -9.26 5.71 -16.83
CA ILE A 136 -8.19 4.78 -17.21
C ILE A 136 -7.93 3.82 -16.05
N PRO A 137 -7.91 2.49 -16.29
CA PRO A 137 -7.50 1.54 -15.27
C PRO A 137 -6.05 1.79 -14.83
N PHE A 138 -5.84 1.95 -13.55
CA PHE A 138 -4.52 2.17 -12.98
C PHE A 138 -3.98 0.82 -12.49
N VAL A 139 -3.43 0.05 -13.39
CA VAL A 139 -2.94 -1.31 -13.17
C VAL A 139 -1.50 -1.44 -13.67
N ASP A 140 -0.74 -2.33 -13.04
CA ASP A 140 0.70 -2.49 -13.31
C ASP A 140 0.99 -2.80 -14.78
N GLU A 141 0.11 -3.55 -15.44
CA GLU A 141 0.26 -3.92 -16.85
C GLU A 141 0.26 -2.72 -17.80
N LEU A 142 -0.39 -1.62 -17.39
CA LEU A 142 -0.47 -0.39 -18.20
C LEU A 142 0.55 0.67 -17.77
N ILE A 143 1.14 0.54 -16.60
CA ILE A 143 2.08 1.52 -16.05
C ILE A 143 3.51 1.15 -16.45
N LYS A 144 4.18 2.06 -17.14
CA LYS A 144 5.59 1.90 -17.50
C LYS A 144 6.51 2.52 -16.44
N GLU A 145 6.21 3.73 -16.02
CA GLU A 145 7.02 4.49 -15.08
C GLU A 145 6.20 5.57 -14.39
N ILE A 146 6.49 5.82 -13.13
CA ILE A 146 5.90 6.93 -12.36
C ILE A 146 7.02 7.79 -11.80
N SER A 147 6.98 9.07 -12.10
CA SER A 147 7.87 10.06 -11.49
C SER A 147 7.07 10.97 -10.57
N TYR A 148 7.25 10.81 -9.27
CA TYR A 148 6.60 11.67 -8.27
C TYR A 148 7.20 13.06 -8.25
N GLU A 149 8.48 13.18 -8.50
CA GLU A 149 9.19 14.46 -8.55
C GLU A 149 8.69 15.33 -9.69
N GLU A 150 8.51 14.74 -10.88
CA GLU A 150 7.99 15.44 -12.05
C GLU A 150 6.46 15.43 -12.14
N GLN A 151 5.78 14.71 -11.25
CA GLN A 151 4.34 14.45 -11.29
C GLN A 151 3.89 13.94 -12.66
N LYS A 152 4.53 12.87 -13.11
CA LYS A 152 4.37 12.32 -14.44
C LYS A 152 4.20 10.81 -14.39
N ILE A 153 3.25 10.28 -15.16
CA ILE A 153 3.01 8.85 -15.30
C ILE A 153 3.14 8.47 -16.78
N GLN A 154 4.07 7.58 -17.06
CA GLN A 154 4.23 6.96 -18.37
C GLN A 154 3.43 5.66 -18.42
N MET A 155 2.54 5.53 -19.37
CA MET A 155 1.69 4.37 -19.55
C MET A 155 1.80 3.80 -20.95
N ILE A 156 1.34 2.57 -21.12
CA ILE A 156 1.13 1.95 -22.43
C ILE A 156 -0.35 1.61 -22.49
N LEU A 157 -1.12 2.45 -23.16
CA LEU A 157 -2.58 2.32 -23.21
C LEU A 157 -3.01 1.45 -24.40
N PRO A 158 -4.05 0.60 -24.22
CA PRO A 158 -4.63 -0.17 -25.33
C PRO A 158 -5.17 0.75 -26.42
N GLU A 159 -5.08 0.29 -27.66
CA GLU A 159 -5.69 1.01 -28.80
C GLU A 159 -7.18 1.21 -28.58
N GLY A 160 -7.67 2.39 -28.89
CA GLY A 160 -9.08 2.75 -28.76
C GLY A 160 -9.53 3.22 -27.38
N LEU A 161 -8.69 3.07 -26.34
CA LEU A 161 -9.06 3.51 -25.01
C LEU A 161 -9.28 5.03 -24.95
N LEU A 162 -8.48 5.79 -25.66
CA LEU A 162 -8.56 7.25 -25.67
C LEU A 162 -9.67 7.77 -26.61
N ASP A 163 -10.26 6.91 -27.41
CA ASP A 163 -11.29 7.26 -28.40
C ASP A 163 -12.73 7.07 -27.86
N ILE A 164 -12.84 6.62 -26.63
CA ILE A 164 -14.15 6.34 -25.99
C ILE A 164 -14.86 7.65 -25.64
#